data_e4142b454d90a8b40dda2cf7b0d4438e
#
_entry.id   e4142b454d90a8b40dda2cf7b0d4438e
#
_cell.length_a   1.000
_cell.length_b   1.000
_cell.length_c   1.000
_cell.angle_alpha   90.00
_cell.angle_beta   90.00
_cell.angle_gamma   90.00
#
_symmetry.space_group_name_H-M   'P 1'
#
loop_
_entity.id
_entity.type
_entity.pdbx_description
1 polymer ?
#
loop_
_entity_poly.entity_id
_entity_poly.type
_entity_poly.pdbx_seq_one_letter_code
_entity_poly.pdbx_strand_id
1 'polypeptide(L)'
;MSKWPADLIPVGAPGWEQKASAWLLDRCPSEFRTYEIFRTHPAALGYVATFQLEHQVEAIRDAYRSARTTAQLEPEALNELLTALEHEGARLALELSSASAVIEALNASKS
;
A
#
# COMPACT_ATOMS: atom_id res chain seq x y z
N MET A 1 -19.38 -3.49 -2.24
CA MET A 1 -18.68 -2.71 -1.23
C MET A 1 -17.54 -1.94 -1.87
N SER A 2 -17.44 -0.67 -1.57
CA SER A 2 -16.40 0.18 -2.14
C SER A 2 -15.05 -0.11 -1.45
N LYS A 3 -14.00 -0.23 -2.25
CA LYS A 3 -12.63 -0.36 -1.75
C LYS A 3 -11.92 0.99 -1.67
N TRP A 4 -12.63 2.05 -2.04
CA TRP A 4 -12.09 3.40 -1.99
C TRP A 4 -11.68 3.77 -0.57
N PRO A 5 -10.49 4.36 -0.36
CA PRO A 5 -10.04 4.70 0.99
C PRO A 5 -11.01 5.64 1.70
N ALA A 6 -11.31 5.34 2.97
CA ALA A 6 -12.25 6.15 3.74
C ALA A 6 -11.72 7.56 4.00
N ASP A 7 -10.40 7.74 4.02
CA ASP A 7 -9.77 9.04 4.28
C ASP A 7 -9.52 9.85 3.02
N LEU A 8 -9.99 9.37 1.86
CA LEU A 8 -9.78 10.03 0.59
C LEU A 8 -11.11 10.55 0.06
N ILE A 9 -11.12 11.80 -0.43
CA ILE A 9 -12.34 12.38 -1.00
C ILE A 9 -12.81 11.54 -2.21
N PRO A 10 -14.13 11.54 -2.49
CA PRO A 10 -14.65 10.65 -3.53
C PRO A 10 -14.26 11.09 -4.95
N VAL A 11 -14.27 10.12 -5.85
CA VAL A 11 -14.03 10.34 -7.27
C VAL A 11 -15.02 11.40 -7.76
N GLY A 12 -14.51 12.38 -8.52
CA GLY A 12 -15.32 13.44 -9.06
C GLY A 12 -15.40 14.71 -8.22
N ALA A 13 -15.00 14.63 -6.95
CA ALA A 13 -14.91 15.81 -6.10
C ALA A 13 -13.78 16.72 -6.60
N PRO A 14 -13.91 18.06 -6.48
CA PRO A 14 -12.83 18.94 -6.94
C PRO A 14 -11.49 18.60 -6.33
N GLY A 15 -10.47 18.43 -7.18
CA GLY A 15 -9.11 18.11 -6.75
C GLY A 15 -8.90 16.68 -6.34
N TRP A 16 -9.83 15.77 -6.62
CA TRP A 16 -9.72 14.38 -6.19
C TRP A 16 -8.49 13.67 -6.78
N GLU A 17 -8.13 13.98 -8.02
CA GLU A 17 -7.00 13.33 -8.69
C GLU A 17 -5.67 13.65 -8.02
N GLN A 18 -5.46 14.91 -7.62
CA GLN A 18 -4.26 15.28 -6.89
C GLN A 18 -4.21 14.63 -5.51
N LYS A 19 -5.36 14.57 -4.84
CA LYS A 19 -5.45 13.92 -3.53
C LYS A 19 -5.19 12.42 -3.65
N ALA A 20 -5.73 11.79 -4.70
CA ALA A 20 -5.53 10.37 -4.95
C ALA A 20 -4.05 10.06 -5.23
N SER A 21 -3.40 10.89 -6.06
CA SER A 21 -1.97 10.72 -6.34
C SER A 21 -1.12 10.90 -5.08
N ALA A 22 -1.44 11.90 -4.26
CA ALA A 22 -0.74 12.11 -2.99
C ALA A 22 -0.92 10.91 -2.05
N TRP A 23 -2.12 10.35 -2.03
CA TRP A 23 -2.43 9.18 -1.22
C TRP A 23 -1.55 7.98 -1.63
N LEU A 24 -1.37 7.77 -2.94
CA LEU A 24 -0.49 6.70 -3.46
C LEU A 24 0.97 6.97 -3.10
N LEU A 25 1.44 8.21 -3.24
CA LEU A 25 2.81 8.57 -2.90
C LEU A 25 3.11 8.33 -1.42
N ASP A 26 2.13 8.54 -0.55
CA ASP A 26 2.28 8.30 0.88
C ASP A 26 2.57 6.82 1.20
N ARG A 27 2.19 5.91 0.30
CA ARG A 27 2.42 4.47 0.46
C ARG A 27 3.70 3.99 -0.19
N CYS A 28 4.44 4.89 -0.82
CA CYS A 28 5.73 4.59 -1.44
C CYS A 28 6.86 5.18 -0.61
N PRO A 29 8.10 4.74 -0.84
CA PRO A 29 9.24 5.35 -0.15
C PRO A 29 9.27 6.85 -0.38
N SER A 30 9.70 7.61 0.62
CA SER A 30 9.69 9.07 0.56
C SER A 30 10.53 9.62 -0.59
N GLU A 31 11.54 8.87 -1.01
CA GLU A 31 12.41 9.24 -2.14
C GLU A 31 11.64 9.39 -3.45
N PHE A 32 10.51 8.70 -3.58
CA PHE A 32 9.68 8.78 -4.80
C PHE A 32 9.20 10.20 -5.06
N ARG A 33 9.06 11.03 -4.02
CA ARG A 33 8.65 12.42 -4.16
C ARG A 33 9.67 13.29 -4.90
N THR A 34 10.92 12.82 -5.00
CA THR A 34 11.98 13.55 -5.69
C THR A 34 11.95 13.33 -7.20
N TYR A 35 11.24 12.31 -7.68
CA TYR A 35 11.17 12.00 -9.10
C TYR A 35 9.94 12.65 -9.71
N GLU A 36 10.19 13.54 -10.68
CA GLU A 36 9.11 14.29 -11.31
C GLU A 36 8.05 13.38 -11.94
N ILE A 37 8.47 12.27 -12.54
CA ILE A 37 7.55 11.35 -13.23
C ILE A 37 6.45 10.84 -12.28
N PHE A 38 6.78 10.61 -11.00
CA PHE A 38 5.78 10.12 -10.04
C PHE A 38 4.84 11.21 -9.55
N ARG A 39 5.24 12.48 -9.72
CA ARG A 39 4.39 13.61 -9.35
C ARG A 39 3.49 14.05 -10.50
N THR A 40 3.91 13.79 -11.74
CA THR A 40 3.22 14.29 -12.93
C THR A 40 2.49 13.21 -13.74
N HIS A 41 2.82 11.93 -13.53
CA HIS A 41 2.24 10.83 -14.28
C HIS A 41 1.64 9.78 -13.35
N PRO A 42 0.34 9.92 -13.01
CA PRO A 42 -0.32 8.96 -12.11
C PRO A 42 -0.22 7.51 -12.56
N ALA A 43 -0.20 7.23 -13.87
CA ALA A 43 -0.08 5.87 -14.37
C ALA A 43 1.27 5.25 -13.99
N ALA A 44 2.36 6.03 -14.08
CA ALA A 44 3.69 5.56 -13.67
C ALA A 44 3.74 5.31 -12.17
N LEU A 45 3.18 6.23 -11.40
CA LEU A 45 3.11 6.10 -9.95
C LEU A 45 2.31 4.85 -9.55
N GLY A 46 1.15 4.65 -10.17
CA GLY A 46 0.31 3.48 -9.89
C GLY A 46 1.02 2.17 -10.19
N TYR A 47 1.76 2.15 -11.29
CA TYR A 47 2.53 0.97 -11.69
C TYR A 47 3.52 0.57 -10.59
N VAL A 48 4.34 1.51 -10.13
CA VAL A 48 5.35 1.19 -9.10
C VAL A 48 4.74 0.99 -7.72
N ALA A 49 3.68 1.72 -7.39
CA ALA A 49 3.00 1.57 -6.10
C ALA A 49 2.44 0.15 -5.92
N THR A 50 1.92 -0.43 -7.00
CA THR A 50 1.41 -1.80 -6.97
C THR A 50 2.53 -2.77 -6.57
N PHE A 51 3.69 -2.67 -7.20
CA PHE A 51 4.83 -3.52 -6.86
C PHE A 51 5.28 -3.32 -5.41
N GLN A 52 5.32 -2.07 -4.95
CA GLN A 52 5.73 -1.77 -3.58
C GLN A 52 4.80 -2.45 -2.56
N LEU A 53 3.50 -2.33 -2.76
CA LEU A 53 2.52 -2.91 -1.84
C LEU A 53 2.51 -4.43 -1.90
N GLU A 54 2.57 -5.01 -3.10
CA GLU A 54 2.63 -6.47 -3.25
C GLU A 54 3.88 -7.03 -2.59
N HIS A 55 5.00 -6.34 -2.74
CA HIS A 55 6.25 -6.76 -2.14
C HIS A 55 6.18 -6.71 -0.61
N GLN A 56 5.56 -5.67 -0.05
CA GLN A 56 5.37 -5.57 1.39
C GLN A 56 4.51 -6.72 1.92
N VAL A 57 3.44 -7.08 1.21
CA VAL A 57 2.59 -8.20 1.59
C VAL A 57 3.40 -9.49 1.62
N GLU A 58 4.20 -9.76 0.58
CA GLU A 58 5.02 -10.95 0.53
C GLU A 58 6.09 -10.97 1.63
N ALA A 59 6.69 -9.81 1.90
CA ALA A 59 7.69 -9.71 2.96
C ALA A 59 7.11 -10.10 4.33
N ILE A 60 5.89 -9.66 4.63
CA ILE A 60 5.23 -9.98 5.88
C ILE A 60 4.87 -11.48 5.94
N ARG A 61 4.41 -12.04 4.83
CA ARG A 61 4.12 -13.48 4.74
C ARG A 61 5.37 -14.31 4.99
N ASP A 62 6.49 -13.93 4.37
CA ASP A 62 7.76 -14.63 4.53
C ASP A 62 8.25 -14.54 5.97
N ALA A 63 8.15 -13.36 6.58
CA ALA A 63 8.53 -13.17 7.99
C ALA A 63 7.69 -14.08 8.90
N TYR A 64 6.38 -14.14 8.65
CA TYR A 64 5.49 -14.99 9.45
C TYR A 64 5.85 -16.46 9.33
N ARG A 65 6.09 -16.93 8.10
CA ARG A 65 6.42 -18.34 7.85
C ARG A 65 7.73 -18.76 8.52
N SER A 66 8.72 -17.87 8.54
CA SER A 66 10.04 -18.20 9.05
C SER A 66 10.28 -17.83 10.52
N ALA A 67 9.37 -17.07 11.13
CA ALA A 67 9.61 -16.53 12.47
C ALA A 67 9.92 -17.61 13.51
N ARG A 68 9.17 -18.70 13.48
CA ARG A 68 9.33 -19.78 14.48
C ARG A 68 10.67 -20.48 14.39
N THR A 69 11.28 -20.49 13.21
CA THR A 69 12.53 -21.24 12.98
C THR A 69 13.75 -20.34 12.95
N THR A 70 13.61 -19.06 12.58
CA THR A 70 14.75 -18.19 12.38
C THR A 70 14.82 -17.00 13.34
N ALA A 71 13.69 -16.54 13.87
CA ALA A 71 13.72 -15.45 14.84
C ALA A 71 14.19 -15.99 16.18
N GLN A 72 15.22 -15.36 16.73
CA GLN A 72 15.79 -15.80 18.02
C GLN A 72 15.12 -15.03 19.14
N LEU A 73 13.88 -15.42 19.47
CA LEU A 73 13.05 -14.75 20.46
C LEU A 73 12.53 -15.75 21.50
N GLU A 74 12.33 -15.24 22.71
CA GLU A 74 11.64 -15.99 23.75
C GLU A 74 10.21 -16.27 23.30
N PRO A 75 9.56 -17.35 23.81
CA PRO A 75 8.20 -17.71 23.36
C PRO A 75 7.19 -16.60 23.45
N GLU A 76 7.24 -15.78 24.49
CA GLU A 76 6.32 -14.68 24.67
C GLU A 76 6.50 -13.62 23.58
N ALA A 77 7.75 -13.23 23.35
CA ALA A 77 8.06 -12.24 22.30
C ALA A 77 7.74 -12.79 20.91
N LEU A 78 7.96 -14.08 20.69
CA LEU A 78 7.61 -14.72 19.43
C LEU A 78 6.10 -14.64 19.17
N ASN A 79 5.29 -14.93 20.18
CA ASN A 79 3.83 -14.83 20.06
C ASN A 79 3.40 -13.40 19.76
N GLU A 80 4.01 -12.42 20.40
CA GLU A 80 3.74 -11.01 20.11
C GLU A 80 4.11 -10.65 18.68
N LEU A 81 5.25 -11.14 18.19
CA LEU A 81 5.67 -10.90 16.81
C LEU A 81 4.67 -11.50 15.82
N LEU A 82 4.27 -12.75 16.05
CA LEU A 82 3.32 -13.41 15.15
C LEU A 82 1.98 -12.67 15.10
N THR A 83 1.50 -12.21 16.25
CA THR A 83 0.27 -11.41 16.30
C THR A 83 0.42 -10.10 15.53
N ALA A 84 1.54 -9.42 15.71
CA ALA A 84 1.81 -8.18 14.98
C ALA A 84 1.87 -8.41 13.48
N LEU A 85 2.50 -9.50 13.04
CA LEU A 85 2.61 -9.83 11.62
C LEU A 85 1.23 -10.16 11.02
N GLU A 86 0.36 -10.82 11.77
CA GLU A 86 -1.01 -11.09 11.32
C GLU A 86 -1.77 -9.78 11.10
N HIS A 87 -1.68 -8.85 12.05
CA HIS A 87 -2.34 -7.54 11.95
C HIS A 87 -1.79 -6.75 10.78
N GLU A 88 -0.46 -6.73 10.62
CA GLU A 88 0.18 -5.99 9.54
C GLU A 88 -0.17 -6.59 8.18
N GLY A 89 -0.22 -7.90 8.08
CA GLY A 89 -0.62 -8.57 6.83
C GLY A 89 -2.03 -8.20 6.42
N ALA A 90 -2.97 -8.18 7.38
CA ALA A 90 -4.35 -7.79 7.11
C ALA A 90 -4.43 -6.31 6.69
N ARG A 91 -3.68 -5.44 7.36
CA ARG A 91 -3.64 -4.01 7.03
C ARG A 91 -3.13 -3.79 5.60
N LEU A 92 -2.03 -4.46 5.25
CA LEU A 92 -1.43 -4.33 3.91
C LEU A 92 -2.33 -4.88 2.81
N ALA A 93 -3.06 -5.97 3.10
CA ALA A 93 -4.00 -6.52 2.13
C ALA A 93 -5.12 -5.52 1.81
N LEU A 94 -5.63 -4.82 2.83
CA LEU A 94 -6.61 -3.76 2.65
C LEU A 94 -6.03 -2.58 1.89
N GLU A 95 -4.80 -2.19 2.22
CA GLU A 95 -4.10 -1.11 1.51
C GLU A 95 -3.94 -1.44 0.03
N LEU A 96 -3.56 -2.67 -0.29
CA LEU A 96 -3.40 -3.10 -1.67
C LEU A 96 -4.73 -3.04 -2.43
N SER A 97 -5.82 -3.49 -1.81
CA SER A 97 -7.16 -3.39 -2.39
C SER A 97 -7.54 -1.94 -2.67
N SER A 98 -7.32 -1.07 -1.69
CA SER A 98 -7.64 0.35 -1.84
C SER A 98 -6.77 1.01 -2.91
N ALA A 99 -5.49 0.68 -2.95
CA ALA A 99 -4.58 1.21 -3.97
C ALA A 99 -5.02 0.79 -5.37
N SER A 100 -5.47 -0.44 -5.55
CA SER A 100 -5.99 -0.92 -6.83
C SER A 100 -7.19 -0.10 -7.27
N ALA A 101 -8.10 0.22 -6.36
CA ALA A 101 -9.26 1.05 -6.67
C ALA A 101 -8.86 2.47 -7.07
N VAL A 102 -7.89 3.05 -6.36
CA VAL A 102 -7.38 4.39 -6.64
C VAL A 102 -6.72 4.45 -8.02
N ILE A 103 -5.86 3.46 -8.31
CA ILE A 103 -5.15 3.38 -9.59
C ILE A 103 -6.16 3.23 -10.74
N GLU A 104 -7.15 2.37 -10.57
CA GLU A 104 -8.20 2.17 -11.57
C GLU A 104 -8.94 3.47 -11.87
N ALA A 105 -9.32 4.20 -10.84
CA ALA A 105 -10.00 5.47 -11.00
C ALA A 105 -9.14 6.51 -11.70
N LEU A 106 -7.85 6.60 -11.33
CA LEU A 106 -6.92 7.53 -11.95
C LEU A 106 -6.71 7.21 -13.43
N ASN A 107 -6.59 5.92 -13.77
CA ASN A 107 -6.42 5.51 -15.15
C ASN A 107 -7.67 5.79 -15.97
N ALA A 108 -8.85 5.57 -15.41
CA ALA A 108 -10.12 5.83 -16.09
C ALA A 108 -10.31 7.32 -16.38
N SER A 109 -9.85 8.20 -15.49
CA SER A 109 -10.03 9.65 -15.67
C SER A 109 -9.20 10.21 -16.82
N LYS A 110 -8.23 9.45 -17.32
CA LYS A 110 -7.36 9.87 -18.42
C LYS A 110 -7.87 9.43 -19.81
N SER A 111 -8.91 8.64 -19.85
CA SER A 111 -9.52 8.24 -21.13
C SER A 111 -10.65 9.16 -21.62
#